data_907068da0251c17c1d116f2afbd63cda
#
_entry.id   907068da0251c17c1d116f2afbd63cda
#
_cell.length_a   1.000
_cell.length_b   1.000
_cell.length_c   1.000
_cell.angle_alpha   90.00
_cell.angle_beta   90.00
_cell.angle_gamma   90.00
#
_symmetry.space_group_name_H-M   'P 1'
#
loop_
_entity.id
_entity.type
_entity.pdbx_description
1 polymer ?
#
loop_
_entity_poly.entity_id
_entity_poly.type
_entity_poly.pdbx_seq_one_letter_code
_entity_poly.pdbx_strand_id
1 'polypeptide(L)' 'MLRNSINPALRDFDQLPNSQHVRLPVVKAILGISSATVWRMVKAKQLKTHKFTERTTTFNVGELRALLATKAEG' A
#
# COMPACT_ATOMS: atom_id res chain seq x y z
N MET A 1 -22.57 -6.52 12.45
CA MET A 1 -22.11 -6.33 12.06
C MET A 1 -21.27 -6.57 11.60
N LEU A 2 -21.01 -6.58 11.29
CA LEU A 2 -20.21 -6.77 10.93
C LEU A 2 -19.44 -6.21 10.49
N ARG A 3 -19.40 -5.88 10.15
CA ARG A 3 -18.72 -5.28 9.72
C ARG A 3 -17.69 -4.82 10.08
N ASN A 4 -17.82 -4.57 10.38
CA ASN A 4 -16.83 -4.17 11.09
C ASN A 4 -15.57 -4.81 10.94
N SER A 5 -15.43 -5.82 10.31
CA SER A 5 -14.20 -6.48 9.96
C SER A 5 -13.47 -5.80 8.82
N ILE A 6 -14.09 -4.83 8.18
CA ILE A 6 -13.43 -4.12 7.08
C ILE A 6 -12.58 -2.99 7.66
N ASN A 7 -11.30 -3.02 7.37
CA ASN A 7 -10.38 -1.97 7.76
C ASN A 7 -10.73 -0.69 6.99
N PRO A 8 -10.96 0.42 7.69
CA PRO A 8 -11.28 1.68 7.00
C PRO A 8 -10.26 2.08 5.94
N ALA A 9 -8.99 1.75 6.15
CA ALA A 9 -7.96 2.08 5.18
C ALA A 9 -8.19 1.34 3.87
N LEU A 10 -8.67 0.08 3.93
CA LEU A 10 -8.94 -0.69 2.72
C LEU A 10 -10.12 -0.10 1.96
N ARG A 11 -11.15 0.31 2.67
CA ARG A 11 -12.32 0.89 2.05
C ARG A 11 -11.96 2.21 1.38
N ASP A 12 -11.20 3.04 2.07
CA ASP A 12 -10.79 4.33 1.54
C ASP A 12 -9.86 4.16 0.34
N PHE A 13 -9.03 3.13 0.37
CA PHE A 13 -8.10 2.86 -0.72
C PHE A 13 -8.83 2.67 -2.05
N ASP A 14 -9.98 1.99 -2.02
CA ASP A 14 -10.76 1.75 -3.24
C ASP A 14 -11.28 3.05 -3.84
N GLN A 15 -11.38 4.10 -3.05
CA GLN A 15 -11.87 5.39 -3.51
C GLN A 15 -10.75 6.29 -4.02
N LEU A 16 -9.50 5.94 -3.79
CA LEU A 16 -8.39 6.81 -4.14
C LEU A 16 -8.01 6.70 -5.61
N PRO A 17 -7.67 7.83 -6.24
CA PRO A 17 -7.17 7.78 -7.62
C PRO A 17 -5.76 7.20 -7.64
N ASN A 18 -5.35 6.69 -8.79
CA ASN A 18 -4.03 6.08 -8.94
C ASN A 18 -2.88 7.06 -8.67
N SER A 19 -3.13 8.35 -8.83
CA SER A 19 -2.10 9.35 -8.59
C SER A 19 -1.93 9.70 -7.11
N GLN A 20 -2.80 9.19 -6.25
CA GLN A 20 -2.73 9.46 -4.83
C GLN A 20 -1.58 8.68 -4.20
N HIS A 21 -1.04 9.20 -3.10
CA HIS A 21 0.01 8.55 -2.34
C HIS A 21 -0.47 8.24 -0.93
N VAL A 22 -0.01 7.13 -0.38
CA VAL A 22 -0.38 6.71 0.97
C VAL A 22 0.87 6.41 1.77
N ARG A 23 0.72 6.38 3.10
CA ARG A 23 1.82 6.13 4.01
C ARG A 23 1.90 4.65 4.37
N LEU A 24 2.97 4.28 5.05
CA LEU A 24 3.24 2.89 5.42
C LEU A 24 2.10 2.17 6.13
N PRO A 25 1.42 2.78 7.12
CA PRO A 25 0.33 2.06 7.78
C PRO A 25 -0.75 1.59 6.82
N VAL A 26 -1.05 2.39 5.80
CA VAL A 26 -2.04 2.02 4.80
C VAL A 26 -1.53 0.87 3.95
N VAL A 27 -0.26 0.92 3.55
CA VAL A 27 0.35 -0.15 2.76
C VAL A 27 0.30 -1.47 3.51
N LYS A 28 0.65 -1.44 4.80
CA LYS A 28 0.61 -2.64 5.63
C LYS A 28 -0.80 -3.23 5.68
N ALA A 29 -1.80 -2.38 5.85
CA ALA A 29 -3.18 -2.83 5.93
C ALA A 29 -3.65 -3.42 4.61
N ILE A 30 -3.28 -2.80 3.51
CA ILE A 30 -3.71 -3.24 2.18
C ILE A 30 -3.04 -4.56 1.79
N LEU A 31 -1.74 -4.67 2.04
CA LEU A 31 -1.01 -5.88 1.67
C LEU A 31 -1.10 -6.97 2.73
N GLY A 32 -1.51 -6.61 3.95
CA GLY A 32 -1.62 -7.57 5.04
C GLY A 32 -0.28 -8.12 5.50
N ILE A 33 0.77 -7.29 5.46
CA ILE A 33 2.12 -7.72 5.80
C ILE A 33 2.74 -6.75 6.81
N SER A 34 3.85 -7.18 7.41
CA SER A 34 4.55 -6.37 8.39
C SER A 34 5.39 -5.28 7.71
N SER A 35 5.80 -4.28 8.50
CA SER A 35 6.68 -3.24 7.96
C SER A 35 7.99 -3.82 7.47
N ALA A 36 8.53 -4.81 8.18
CA ALA A 36 9.79 -5.43 7.75
C ALA A 36 9.64 -6.03 6.35
N THR A 37 8.50 -6.67 6.08
CA THR A 37 8.25 -7.25 4.77
C THR A 37 8.09 -6.16 3.71
N VAL A 38 7.41 -5.05 4.06
CA VAL A 38 7.28 -3.93 3.13
C VAL A 38 8.66 -3.42 2.71
N TRP A 39 9.54 -3.18 3.69
CA TRP A 39 10.86 -2.65 3.37
C TRP A 39 11.73 -3.65 2.62
N ARG A 40 11.53 -4.93 2.87
CA ARG A 40 12.22 -5.96 2.09
C ARG A 40 11.79 -5.90 0.62
N MET A 41 10.51 -5.69 0.38
CA MET A 41 9.99 -5.56 -0.99
C MET A 41 10.53 -4.29 -1.66
N VAL A 42 10.65 -3.21 -0.91
CA VAL A 42 11.25 -1.98 -1.44
C VAL A 42 12.70 -2.23 -1.84
N LYS A 43 13.43 -2.93 -0.98
CA LYS A 43 14.83 -3.24 -1.24
C LYS A 43 14.99 -4.14 -2.47
N ALA A 44 14.04 -5.06 -2.65
CA ALA A 44 14.04 -5.96 -3.80
C ALA A 44 13.47 -5.31 -5.05
N LYS A 45 13.11 -4.03 -4.96
CA LYS A 45 12.57 -3.24 -6.07
C LYS A 45 11.22 -3.75 -6.56
N GLN A 46 10.49 -4.42 -5.69
CA GLN A 46 9.13 -4.84 -5.95
C GLN A 46 8.13 -3.75 -5.59
N LEU A 47 8.54 -2.81 -4.74
CA LEU A 47 7.75 -1.67 -4.36
C LEU A 47 8.61 -0.42 -4.49
N LYS A 48 8.03 0.64 -5.02
CA LYS A 48 8.72 1.91 -5.11
C LYS A 48 8.26 2.84 -4.01
N THR A 49 9.14 3.71 -3.55
CA THR A 49 8.81 4.72 -2.57
C THR A 49 8.99 6.09 -3.20
N HIS A 50 8.24 7.05 -2.68
CA HIS A 50 8.33 8.43 -3.13
C HIS A 50 8.44 9.31 -1.91
N LYS A 51 9.45 10.15 -1.87
CA LYS A 51 9.65 11.04 -0.74
C LYS A 51 8.83 12.31 -0.92
N PHE A 52 7.87 12.50 -0.05
CA PHE A 52 7.12 13.74 -0.05
C PHE A 52 7.94 14.85 0.61
N THR A 53 8.65 14.50 1.70
CA THR A 53 9.63 15.37 2.33
C THR A 53 10.78 14.47 2.73
N GLU A 54 11.83 15.06 3.30
CA GLU A 54 12.98 14.27 3.74
C GLU A 54 12.61 13.19 4.73
N ARG A 55 11.52 13.40 5.48
CA ARG A 55 11.12 12.47 6.54
C ARG A 55 9.85 11.72 6.22
N THR A 56 9.21 12.02 5.10
CA THR A 56 7.93 11.41 4.77
C THR A 56 8.05 10.58 3.50
N THR A 57 7.98 9.28 3.68
CA THR A 57 7.99 8.33 2.57
C THR A 57 6.56 7.93 2.26
N THR A 58 6.19 7.95 0.98
CA THR A 58 4.86 7.59 0.53
C THR A 58 4.93 6.51 -0.54
N PHE A 59 3.80 5.90 -0.82
CA PHE A 59 3.69 4.84 -1.82
C PHE A 59 2.55 5.21 -2.77
N ASN A 60 2.76 5.04 -4.05
CA ASN A 60 1.77 5.41 -5.06
C ASN A 60 0.67 4.36 -5.13
N VAL A 61 -0.59 4.82 -5.11
CA VAL A 61 -1.75 3.93 -5.10
C VAL A 61 -1.80 3.07 -6.36
N GLY A 62 -1.51 3.67 -7.51
CA GLY A 62 -1.51 2.92 -8.77
C GLY A 62 -0.50 1.79 -8.78
N GLU A 63 0.68 2.03 -8.20
CA GLU A 63 1.71 1.00 -8.10
C GLU A 63 1.29 -0.11 -7.15
N LEU A 64 0.63 0.24 -6.05
CA LEU A 64 0.12 -0.76 -5.13
C LEU A 64 -0.96 -1.62 -5.79
N ARG A 65 -1.84 -1.00 -6.56
CA ARG A 65 -2.88 -1.74 -7.27
C ARG A 65 -2.29 -2.70 -8.29
N ALA A 66 -1.26 -2.25 -8.99
CA ALA A 66 -0.58 -3.11 -9.97
C ALA A 66 0.06 -4.32 -9.28
N LEU A 67 0.67 -4.08 -8.13
CA LEU A 67 1.27 -5.17 -7.36
C LEU A 67 0.23 -6.16 -6.90
N LEU A 68 -0.90 -5.66 -6.38
CA LEU A 68 -1.98 -6.52 -5.92
C LEU A 68 -2.54 -7.37 -7.06
N ALA A 69 -2.70 -6.77 -8.23
CA ALA A 69 -3.21 -7.50 -9.39
C ALA A 69 -2.26 -8.62 -9.78
N THR A 70 -0.95 -8.35 -9.74
CA THR A 70 0.05 -9.36 -10.06
C THR A 70 -0.01 -10.52 -9.07
N LYS A 71 -0.13 -10.21 -7.77
CA LYS A 71 -0.18 -11.26 -6.76
C LYS A 71 -1.47 -12.05 -6.82
N ALA A 72 -2.56 -11.38 -7.20
CA ALA A 72 -3.85 -12.06 -7.31
C ALA A 72 -3.87 -13.10 -8.43
N GLU A 73 -3.09 -12.86 -9.48
CA GLU A 73 -3.02 -13.79 -10.59
C GLU A 73 -2.09 -14.97 -10.30
N GLY A 74 -1.15 -14.74 -9.41
CA GLY A 74 -0.19 -15.75 -9.06
C GLY A 74 -0.65 -16.60 -7.93
#